data_6391f3195d56e61dc55ef4602a02cce0
#
_entry.id   6391f3195d56e61dc55ef4602a02cce0
#
_cell.length_a   1.000
_cell.length_b   1.000
_cell.length_c   1.000
_cell.angle_alpha   90.00
_cell.angle_beta   90.00
_cell.angle_gamma   90.00
#
_symmetry.space_group_name_H-M   'P 1'
#
loop_
_entity.id
_entity.type
_entity.pdbx_description
1 polymer ?
#
loop_
_entity_poly.entity_id
_entity_poly.type
_entity_poly.pdbx_seq_one_letter_code
_entity_poly.pdbx_strand_id
1 'polypeptide(L)'
;MMRSPREGGVWSRMRPGLLIQNAMALMISSGGTAVVGIAFWIVAAHLYTASELGQSTAEIAAMLLLSTLAQLSFGSIFERFLPVAGELTHGFVRRAYLLCTGVGFVLALGYLGLGFAHSFVPSGFGWKLLFVVAVVLWTIFALQDSVLIGLRASRWVAVENIAFGVAKLALLPLVVILTSVDGIFVAWTAPVIGAIVAVNWYLFRRRIPEHAAKSASAEKLPSTRTLIVLASAQYASLLSSVFLPSIVTLIVIQRLGPIANAHYYLPSMIATNLGLFCWGIVRSFLVEASSEPGALRRHANSTIRALVVVLFPSVLFGYIFAPDYLRLFGGAYAAQGTTLMRMLLISLLGSTVMVFYSAFAWLDQRVWWMTLRNVLSSIIYLVMVYALIGRLGINAIGIATLVYSGTTMAIFLPISIRRYLRT
;
A
#
# COMPACT_ATOMS: atom_id res chain seq x y z
N MET A 1 -27.06 -21.15 -35.99
CA MET A 1 -27.85 -19.91 -35.87
C MET A 1 -28.27 -19.79 -34.41
N MET A 2 -27.36 -19.34 -33.53
CA MET A 2 -27.61 -19.15 -32.08
C MET A 2 -27.56 -17.65 -31.83
N ARG A 3 -28.70 -17.10 -31.40
CA ARG A 3 -28.84 -15.68 -31.01
C ARG A 3 -28.08 -15.43 -29.73
N SER A 4 -27.11 -14.49 -29.73
CA SER A 4 -26.46 -13.97 -28.58
C SER A 4 -27.44 -13.15 -27.73
N PRO A 5 -27.44 -13.30 -26.39
CA PRO A 5 -28.19 -12.40 -25.52
C PRO A 5 -27.51 -11.02 -25.51
N ARG A 6 -28.29 -9.98 -25.82
CA ARG A 6 -27.88 -8.58 -25.62
C ARG A 6 -27.77 -8.33 -24.10
N GLU A 7 -26.60 -8.45 -23.57
CA GLU A 7 -26.27 -7.89 -22.23
C GLU A 7 -26.21 -6.37 -22.34
N GLY A 8 -27.33 -5.73 -22.08
CA GLY A 8 -27.40 -4.31 -21.80
C GLY A 8 -26.73 -4.05 -20.45
N GLY A 9 -25.43 -3.76 -20.47
CA GLY A 9 -24.62 -3.57 -19.30
C GLY A 9 -25.14 -2.44 -18.39
N VAL A 10 -25.17 -2.70 -17.11
CA VAL A 10 -25.51 -1.79 -16.00
C VAL A 10 -24.74 -0.45 -16.08
N TRP A 11 -23.65 -0.41 -16.83
CA TRP A 11 -22.76 0.75 -17.03
C TRP A 11 -23.33 1.85 -17.94
N SER A 12 -24.29 1.54 -18.82
CA SER A 12 -24.86 2.52 -19.77
C SER A 12 -25.84 3.51 -19.14
N ARG A 13 -26.18 3.37 -17.86
CA ARG A 13 -27.15 4.25 -17.14
C ARG A 13 -26.52 5.20 -16.13
N MET A 14 -25.21 5.21 -15.94
CA MET A 14 -24.57 6.19 -15.05
C MET A 14 -24.50 7.55 -15.73
N ARG A 15 -25.15 8.56 -15.14
CA ARG A 15 -25.05 9.95 -15.58
C ARG A 15 -23.57 10.39 -15.50
N PRO A 16 -23.00 10.97 -16.56
CA PRO A 16 -21.57 11.39 -16.59
C PRO A 16 -21.17 12.25 -15.40
N GLY A 17 -22.06 13.09 -14.86
CA GLY A 17 -21.81 13.91 -13.69
C GLY A 17 -21.58 13.12 -12.38
N LEU A 18 -22.19 11.94 -12.24
CA LEU A 18 -22.05 11.11 -11.04
C LEU A 18 -20.69 10.41 -11.01
N LEU A 19 -20.16 10.02 -12.16
CA LEU A 19 -18.81 9.43 -12.29
C LEU A 19 -17.73 10.46 -11.96
N ILE A 20 -17.87 11.68 -12.47
CA ILE A 20 -16.93 12.78 -12.18
C ILE A 20 -16.98 13.14 -10.70
N GLN A 21 -18.17 13.26 -10.11
CA GLN A 21 -18.31 13.55 -8.67
C GLN A 21 -17.68 12.44 -7.80
N ASN A 22 -17.86 11.18 -8.14
CA ASN A 22 -17.25 10.08 -7.40
C ASN A 22 -15.71 10.05 -7.57
N ALA A 23 -15.21 10.33 -8.77
CA ALA A 23 -13.78 10.43 -9.03
C ALA A 23 -13.16 11.61 -8.25
N MET A 24 -13.80 12.77 -8.24
CA MET A 24 -13.36 13.93 -7.46
C MET A 24 -13.39 13.65 -5.96
N ALA A 25 -14.44 13.02 -5.44
CA ALA A 25 -14.53 12.64 -4.04
C ALA A 25 -13.40 11.67 -3.63
N LEU A 26 -13.06 10.70 -4.47
CA LEU A 26 -11.94 9.79 -4.25
C LEU A 26 -10.59 10.52 -4.30
N MET A 27 -10.40 11.45 -5.24
CA MET A 27 -9.18 12.27 -5.33
C MET A 27 -9.02 13.17 -4.09
N ILE A 28 -10.08 13.84 -3.65
CA ILE A 28 -10.08 14.69 -2.45
C ILE A 28 -9.78 13.83 -1.21
N SER A 29 -10.39 12.67 -1.10
CA SER A 29 -10.15 11.74 0.00
C SER A 29 -8.70 11.23 0.04
N SER A 30 -8.17 10.79 -1.10
CA SER A 30 -6.78 10.31 -1.19
C SER A 30 -5.78 11.44 -0.96
N GLY A 31 -6.04 12.62 -1.52
CA GLY A 31 -5.23 13.82 -1.29
C GLY A 31 -5.27 14.29 0.16
N GLY A 32 -6.44 14.31 0.77
CA GLY A 32 -6.62 14.66 2.18
C GLY A 32 -5.87 13.71 3.12
N THR A 33 -5.97 12.41 2.88
CA THR A 33 -5.24 11.39 3.65
C THR A 33 -3.72 11.54 3.49
N ALA A 34 -3.23 11.85 2.29
CA ALA A 34 -1.80 12.09 2.04
C ALA A 34 -1.29 13.33 2.78
N VAL A 35 -2.04 14.43 2.74
CA VAL A 35 -1.68 15.68 3.45
C VAL A 35 -1.61 15.45 4.96
N VAL A 36 -2.62 14.80 5.54
CA VAL A 36 -2.63 14.46 6.98
C VAL A 36 -1.47 13.51 7.31
N GLY A 37 -1.16 12.56 6.43
CA GLY A 37 -0.02 11.64 6.60
C GLY A 37 1.32 12.38 6.60
N ILE A 38 1.53 13.33 5.70
CA ILE A 38 2.75 14.15 5.67
C ILE A 38 2.83 15.04 6.91
N ALA A 39 1.73 15.69 7.31
CA ALA A 39 1.66 16.50 8.51
C ALA A 39 2.02 15.70 9.78
N PHE A 40 1.54 14.45 9.89
CA PHE A 40 1.92 13.56 10.99
C PHE A 40 3.44 13.38 11.09
N TRP A 41 4.12 13.11 9.99
CA TRP A 41 5.56 12.89 9.98
C TRP A 41 6.36 14.19 10.18
N ILE A 42 5.86 15.34 9.71
CA ILE A 42 6.48 16.65 10.00
C ILE A 42 6.42 16.91 11.52
N VAL A 43 5.25 16.75 12.12
CA VAL A 43 5.08 16.95 13.58
C VAL A 43 5.94 15.95 14.36
N ALA A 44 5.94 14.67 13.95
CA ALA A 44 6.79 13.65 14.57
C ALA A 44 8.28 14.01 14.52
N ALA A 45 8.79 14.49 13.39
CA ALA A 45 10.18 14.85 13.23
C ALA A 45 10.62 16.07 14.06
N HIS A 46 9.66 16.91 14.52
CA HIS A 46 9.94 18.06 15.40
C HIS A 46 9.76 17.72 16.89
N LEU A 47 8.89 16.77 17.20
CA LEU A 47 8.59 16.42 18.59
C LEU A 47 9.50 15.30 19.13
N TYR A 48 10.02 14.44 18.26
CA TYR A 48 10.79 13.26 18.61
C TYR A 48 12.19 13.32 18.00
N THR A 49 13.14 12.64 18.63
CA THR A 49 14.49 12.50 18.09
C THR A 49 14.50 11.64 16.82
N ALA A 50 15.54 11.79 15.99
CA ALA A 50 15.73 10.95 14.82
C ALA A 50 15.84 9.45 15.16
N SER A 51 16.37 9.13 16.36
CA SER A 51 16.44 7.76 16.86
C SER A 51 15.06 7.18 17.14
N GLU A 52 14.21 7.90 17.87
CA GLU A 52 12.83 7.48 18.18
C GLU A 52 11.99 7.36 16.91
N LEU A 53 12.10 8.33 16.00
CA LEU A 53 11.42 8.27 14.71
C LEU A 53 11.85 7.04 13.90
N GLY A 54 13.15 6.76 13.87
CA GLY A 54 13.69 5.61 13.16
C GLY A 54 13.27 4.26 13.77
N GLN A 55 13.20 4.16 15.10
CA GLN A 55 12.68 2.98 15.79
C GLN A 55 11.20 2.76 15.47
N SER A 56 10.38 3.77 15.70
CA SER A 56 8.93 3.67 15.47
C SER A 56 8.58 3.39 14.00
N THR A 57 9.33 3.93 13.03
CA THR A 57 9.13 3.59 11.61
C THR A 57 9.45 2.13 11.31
N ALA A 58 10.44 1.53 11.98
CA ALA A 58 10.74 0.11 11.84
C ALA A 58 9.67 -0.78 12.51
N GLU A 59 9.16 -0.37 13.67
CA GLU A 59 8.04 -1.05 14.33
C GLU A 59 6.79 -1.04 13.46
N ILE A 60 6.43 0.13 12.90
CA ILE A 60 5.32 0.27 11.96
C ILE A 60 5.54 -0.60 10.73
N ALA A 61 6.75 -0.61 10.14
CA ALA A 61 7.06 -1.42 8.98
C ALA A 61 6.94 -2.93 9.28
N ALA A 62 7.42 -3.38 10.44
CA ALA A 62 7.28 -4.77 10.88
C ALA A 62 5.80 -5.13 11.14
N MET A 63 5.06 -4.28 11.83
CA MET A 63 3.63 -4.44 12.05
C MET A 63 2.85 -4.56 10.74
N LEU A 64 3.09 -3.66 9.78
CA LEU A 64 2.46 -3.67 8.46
C LEU A 64 2.81 -4.93 7.68
N LEU A 65 4.06 -5.38 7.74
CA LEU A 65 4.51 -6.61 7.11
C LEU A 65 3.78 -7.82 7.67
N LEU A 66 3.82 -8.01 8.99
CA LEU A 66 3.21 -9.16 9.65
C LEU A 66 1.69 -9.17 9.49
N SER A 67 1.03 -8.02 9.58
CA SER A 67 -0.42 -7.91 9.37
C SER A 67 -0.81 -8.21 7.92
N THR A 68 -0.02 -7.78 6.94
CA THR A 68 -0.26 -8.11 5.52
C THR A 68 -0.10 -9.60 5.25
N LEU A 69 0.93 -10.22 5.84
CA LEU A 69 1.10 -11.67 5.79
C LEU A 69 -0.09 -12.40 6.44
N ALA A 70 -0.57 -11.89 7.56
CA ALA A 70 -1.69 -12.48 8.29
C ALA A 70 -3.04 -12.42 7.56
N GLN A 71 -3.22 -11.45 6.67
CA GLN A 71 -4.47 -11.30 5.90
C GLN A 71 -4.73 -12.43 4.90
N LEU A 72 -3.72 -13.25 4.52
CA LEU A 72 -3.86 -14.41 3.63
C LEU A 72 -4.64 -14.11 2.35
N SER A 73 -4.55 -12.87 1.84
CA SER A 73 -5.33 -12.36 0.69
C SER A 73 -6.85 -12.29 0.87
N PHE A 74 -7.37 -12.42 2.08
CA PHE A 74 -8.81 -12.29 2.33
C PHE A 74 -9.36 -10.92 1.91
N GLY A 75 -8.54 -9.87 1.89
CA GLY A 75 -8.95 -8.58 1.34
C GLY A 75 -9.53 -8.70 -0.07
N SER A 76 -8.76 -9.23 -1.02
CA SER A 76 -9.21 -9.44 -2.41
C SER A 76 -10.39 -10.42 -2.52
N ILE A 77 -10.43 -11.42 -1.64
CA ILE A 77 -11.54 -12.37 -1.58
C ILE A 77 -12.82 -11.68 -1.14
N PHE A 78 -12.78 -10.81 -0.14
CA PHE A 78 -13.92 -10.03 0.30
C PHE A 78 -14.43 -9.09 -0.79
N GLU A 79 -13.56 -8.33 -1.43
CA GLU A 79 -13.96 -7.42 -2.51
C GLU A 79 -14.67 -8.15 -3.66
N ARG A 80 -14.25 -9.38 -3.96
CA ARG A 80 -14.79 -10.17 -5.06
C ARG A 80 -16.07 -10.94 -4.71
N PHE A 81 -16.14 -11.55 -3.53
CA PHE A 81 -17.19 -12.52 -3.22
C PHE A 81 -18.23 -12.03 -2.21
N LEU A 82 -17.96 -11.01 -1.39
CA LEU A 82 -18.98 -10.48 -0.49
C LEU A 82 -20.20 -9.92 -1.23
N PRO A 83 -20.08 -9.28 -2.42
CA PRO A 83 -21.26 -8.80 -3.13
C PRO A 83 -22.30 -9.88 -3.44
N VAL A 84 -21.89 -11.15 -3.53
CA VAL A 84 -22.75 -12.30 -3.88
C VAL A 84 -22.94 -13.29 -2.72
N ALA A 85 -22.35 -13.02 -1.55
CA ALA A 85 -22.36 -13.95 -0.41
C ALA A 85 -23.72 -14.02 0.35
N GLY A 86 -24.58 -13.01 0.19
CA GLY A 86 -25.92 -12.98 0.81
C GLY A 86 -25.90 -13.29 2.30
N GLU A 87 -26.69 -14.26 2.73
CA GLU A 87 -26.80 -14.70 4.13
C GLU A 87 -25.50 -15.27 4.70
N LEU A 88 -24.61 -15.80 3.85
CA LEU A 88 -23.35 -16.37 4.28
C LEU A 88 -22.33 -15.30 4.70
N THR A 89 -22.56 -14.03 4.38
CA THR A 89 -21.64 -12.90 4.63
C THR A 89 -21.19 -12.84 6.07
N HIS A 90 -22.11 -12.93 7.05
CA HIS A 90 -21.80 -12.84 8.48
C HIS A 90 -20.80 -13.93 8.93
N GLY A 91 -21.12 -15.18 8.61
CA GLY A 91 -20.26 -16.32 8.99
C GLY A 91 -18.91 -16.29 8.27
N PHE A 92 -18.90 -15.86 7.01
CA PHE A 92 -17.69 -15.77 6.21
C PHE A 92 -16.71 -14.70 6.74
N VAL A 93 -17.18 -13.49 7.00
CA VAL A 93 -16.37 -12.41 7.57
C VAL A 93 -15.83 -12.79 8.95
N ARG A 94 -16.69 -13.32 9.84
CA ARG A 94 -16.29 -13.72 11.19
C ARG A 94 -15.19 -14.78 11.18
N ARG A 95 -15.34 -15.84 10.36
CA ARG A 95 -14.32 -16.92 10.26
C ARG A 95 -13.01 -16.41 9.71
N ALA A 96 -13.05 -15.56 8.69
CA ALA A 96 -11.85 -14.97 8.12
C ALA A 96 -11.13 -14.04 9.14
N TYR A 97 -11.87 -13.23 9.89
CA TYR A 97 -11.29 -12.41 10.95
C TYR A 97 -10.59 -13.28 12.00
N LEU A 98 -11.25 -14.32 12.52
CA LEU A 98 -10.67 -15.23 13.51
C LEU A 98 -9.41 -15.92 12.99
N LEU A 99 -9.43 -16.38 11.73
CA LEU A 99 -8.27 -17.01 11.10
C LEU A 99 -7.11 -16.03 10.95
N CYS A 100 -7.35 -14.87 10.34
CA CYS A 100 -6.32 -13.89 10.07
C CYS A 100 -5.73 -13.30 11.36
N THR A 101 -6.55 -13.00 12.36
CA THR A 101 -6.07 -12.52 13.67
C THR A 101 -5.27 -13.60 14.41
N GLY A 102 -5.68 -14.86 14.33
CA GLY A 102 -4.91 -15.98 14.89
C GLY A 102 -3.55 -16.13 14.21
N VAL A 103 -3.51 -16.05 12.87
CA VAL A 103 -2.25 -16.08 12.12
C VAL A 103 -1.39 -14.87 12.48
N GLY A 104 -1.95 -13.65 12.54
CA GLY A 104 -1.23 -12.44 12.93
C GLY A 104 -0.62 -12.53 14.32
N PHE A 105 -1.36 -13.10 15.29
CA PHE A 105 -0.88 -13.35 16.64
C PHE A 105 0.32 -14.30 16.64
N VAL A 106 0.22 -15.44 15.94
CA VAL A 106 1.31 -16.42 15.84
C VAL A 106 2.54 -15.84 15.15
N LEU A 107 2.35 -15.09 14.05
CA LEU A 107 3.44 -14.43 13.34
C LEU A 107 4.14 -13.39 14.22
N ALA A 108 3.39 -12.58 14.99
CA ALA A 108 3.96 -11.59 15.88
C ALA A 108 4.77 -12.23 17.01
N LEU A 109 4.25 -13.30 17.63
CA LEU A 109 4.99 -14.06 18.66
C LEU A 109 6.24 -14.71 18.08
N GLY A 110 6.14 -15.34 16.90
CA GLY A 110 7.29 -15.93 16.22
C GLY A 110 8.36 -14.89 15.87
N TYR A 111 7.96 -13.70 15.40
CA TYR A 111 8.86 -12.60 15.08
C TYR A 111 9.63 -12.10 16.31
N LEU A 112 8.94 -11.94 17.44
CA LEU A 112 9.57 -11.57 18.71
C LEU A 112 10.45 -12.70 19.26
N GLY A 113 9.98 -13.95 19.20
CA GLY A 113 10.69 -15.12 19.72
C GLY A 113 11.98 -15.45 18.96
N LEU A 114 12.00 -15.21 17.63
CA LEU A 114 13.19 -15.37 16.78
C LEU A 114 14.18 -14.20 16.92
N GLY A 115 13.85 -13.16 17.71
CA GLY A 115 14.75 -12.07 17.96
C GLY A 115 14.85 -11.01 16.86
N PHE A 116 14.02 -11.05 15.83
CA PHE A 116 14.06 -10.09 14.73
C PHE A 116 13.73 -8.65 15.15
N ALA A 117 13.06 -8.49 16.30
CA ALA A 117 12.62 -7.20 16.82
C ALA A 117 13.64 -6.54 17.80
N HIS A 118 14.72 -7.21 18.15
CA HIS A 118 15.64 -6.73 19.20
C HIS A 118 16.25 -5.36 18.95
N SER A 119 16.37 -4.94 17.68
CA SER A 119 17.01 -3.66 17.33
C SER A 119 16.07 -2.47 17.42
N PHE A 120 14.75 -2.67 17.58
CA PHE A 120 13.78 -1.57 17.53
C PHE A 120 12.59 -1.71 18.48
N VAL A 121 12.16 -2.90 18.88
CA VAL A 121 11.12 -3.05 19.90
C VAL A 121 11.77 -3.03 21.29
N PRO A 122 11.33 -2.17 22.21
CA PRO A 122 11.87 -2.12 23.55
C PRO A 122 11.77 -3.45 24.30
N SER A 123 12.71 -3.74 25.16
CA SER A 123 12.85 -5.05 25.83
C SER A 123 11.77 -5.36 26.87
N GLY A 124 10.98 -4.38 27.30
CA GLY A 124 9.92 -4.56 28.29
C GLY A 124 8.77 -5.45 27.82
N PHE A 125 8.24 -6.29 28.71
CA PHE A 125 7.09 -7.17 28.39
C PHE A 125 5.88 -6.39 27.84
N GLY A 126 5.58 -5.23 28.42
CA GLY A 126 4.46 -4.37 27.97
C GLY A 126 4.61 -3.91 26.52
N TRP A 127 5.83 -3.54 26.10
CA TRP A 127 6.09 -3.13 24.72
C TRP A 127 5.98 -4.29 23.73
N LYS A 128 6.48 -5.45 24.10
CA LYS A 128 6.31 -6.67 23.29
C LYS A 128 4.83 -7.05 23.15
N LEU A 129 4.06 -6.94 24.23
CA LEU A 129 2.62 -7.17 24.20
C LEU A 129 1.91 -6.14 23.32
N LEU A 130 2.29 -4.85 23.45
CA LEU A 130 1.74 -3.78 22.59
C LEU A 130 1.99 -4.07 21.12
N PHE A 131 3.21 -4.52 20.77
CA PHE A 131 3.54 -4.87 19.38
C PHE A 131 2.66 -6.03 18.85
N VAL A 132 2.49 -7.10 19.64
CA VAL A 132 1.60 -8.22 19.25
C VAL A 132 0.17 -7.75 19.07
N VAL A 133 -0.34 -6.96 20.01
CA VAL A 133 -1.70 -6.40 19.94
C VAL A 133 -1.83 -5.49 18.71
N ALA A 134 -0.83 -4.66 18.43
CA ALA A 134 -0.83 -3.78 17.25
C ALA A 134 -0.90 -4.56 15.94
N VAL A 135 -0.16 -5.67 15.78
CA VAL A 135 -0.24 -6.54 14.60
C VAL A 135 -1.65 -7.11 14.41
N VAL A 136 -2.26 -7.61 15.51
CA VAL A 136 -3.62 -8.16 15.47
C VAL A 136 -4.64 -7.08 15.11
N LEU A 137 -4.58 -5.92 15.76
CA LEU A 137 -5.47 -4.80 15.49
C LEU A 137 -5.33 -4.30 14.06
N TRP A 138 -4.10 -4.15 13.56
CA TRP A 138 -3.88 -3.71 12.19
C TRP A 138 -4.37 -4.73 11.15
N THR A 139 -4.30 -6.02 11.47
CA THR A 139 -4.88 -7.08 10.62
C THR A 139 -6.40 -6.89 10.48
N ILE A 140 -7.12 -6.62 11.57
CA ILE A 140 -8.56 -6.35 11.53
C ILE A 140 -8.84 -5.05 10.77
N PHE A 141 -8.11 -3.98 11.08
CA PHE A 141 -8.27 -2.66 10.45
C PHE A 141 -8.15 -2.73 8.91
N ALA A 142 -7.15 -3.44 8.41
CA ALA A 142 -6.98 -3.60 6.96
C ALA A 142 -8.05 -4.52 6.33
N LEU A 143 -8.51 -5.54 7.04
CA LEU A 143 -9.58 -6.42 6.55
C LEU A 143 -10.94 -5.73 6.51
N GLN A 144 -11.26 -4.87 7.49
CA GLN A 144 -12.56 -4.16 7.51
C GLN A 144 -12.73 -3.20 6.34
N ASP A 145 -11.63 -2.57 5.87
CA ASP A 145 -11.65 -1.76 4.64
C ASP A 145 -12.13 -2.59 3.44
N SER A 146 -11.58 -3.79 3.28
CA SER A 146 -11.98 -4.70 2.20
C SER A 146 -13.41 -5.22 2.35
N VAL A 147 -13.89 -5.42 3.58
CA VAL A 147 -15.30 -5.76 3.84
C VAL A 147 -16.22 -4.59 3.44
N LEU A 148 -15.86 -3.35 3.80
CA LEU A 148 -16.60 -2.16 3.38
C LEU A 148 -16.67 -2.02 1.87
N ILE A 149 -15.56 -2.25 1.15
CA ILE A 149 -15.50 -2.22 -0.31
C ILE A 149 -16.40 -3.31 -0.89
N GLY A 150 -16.28 -4.55 -0.43
CA GLY A 150 -17.08 -5.69 -0.88
C GLY A 150 -18.58 -5.49 -0.66
N LEU A 151 -18.98 -4.82 0.40
CA LEU A 151 -20.38 -4.45 0.69
C LEU A 151 -20.81 -3.13 0.01
N ARG A 152 -20.03 -2.62 -0.96
CA ARG A 152 -20.29 -1.37 -1.70
C ARG A 152 -20.48 -0.14 -0.79
N ALA A 153 -19.69 -0.08 0.27
CA ALA A 153 -19.70 1.01 1.26
C ALA A 153 -18.35 1.77 1.28
N SER A 154 -17.62 1.81 0.16
CA SER A 154 -16.26 2.37 0.04
C SER A 154 -16.10 3.81 0.52
N ARG A 155 -17.17 4.62 0.51
CA ARG A 155 -17.16 5.97 1.10
C ARG A 155 -16.77 5.95 2.58
N TRP A 156 -17.12 4.89 3.31
CA TRP A 156 -16.78 4.77 4.73
C TRP A 156 -15.30 4.48 4.95
N VAL A 157 -14.64 3.80 4.01
CA VAL A 157 -13.17 3.63 4.01
C VAL A 157 -12.47 5.00 3.99
N ALA A 158 -12.95 5.92 3.15
CA ALA A 158 -12.39 7.27 3.09
C ALA A 158 -12.59 8.04 4.41
N VAL A 159 -13.80 7.99 4.98
CA VAL A 159 -14.13 8.65 6.25
C VAL A 159 -13.28 8.08 7.38
N GLU A 160 -13.19 6.76 7.46
CA GLU A 160 -12.39 6.05 8.46
C GLU A 160 -10.92 6.42 8.39
N ASN A 161 -10.32 6.36 7.20
CA ASN A 161 -8.90 6.65 7.02
C ASN A 161 -8.54 8.12 7.30
N ILE A 162 -9.44 9.07 6.97
CA ILE A 162 -9.26 10.48 7.33
C ILE A 162 -9.39 10.66 8.85
N ALA A 163 -10.43 10.09 9.47
CA ALA A 163 -10.64 10.17 10.92
C ALA A 163 -9.45 9.54 11.69
N PHE A 164 -8.97 8.38 11.27
CA PHE A 164 -7.76 7.75 11.77
C PHE A 164 -6.53 8.67 11.62
N GLY A 165 -6.35 9.26 10.43
CA GLY A 165 -5.25 10.18 10.16
C GLY A 165 -5.25 11.40 11.09
N VAL A 166 -6.42 12.03 11.28
CA VAL A 166 -6.59 13.17 12.19
C VAL A 166 -6.37 12.76 13.64
N ALA A 167 -6.93 11.62 14.06
CA ALA A 167 -6.80 11.13 15.42
C ALA A 167 -5.35 10.83 15.81
N LYS A 168 -4.57 10.15 14.94
CA LYS A 168 -3.16 9.88 15.20
C LYS A 168 -2.32 11.15 15.24
N LEU A 169 -2.62 12.15 14.38
CA LEU A 169 -1.95 13.44 14.39
C LEU A 169 -2.24 14.21 15.69
N ALA A 170 -3.49 14.21 16.15
CA ALA A 170 -3.88 14.86 17.40
C ALA A 170 -3.30 14.17 18.64
N LEU A 171 -3.16 12.85 18.61
CA LEU A 171 -2.57 12.09 19.73
C LEU A 171 -1.07 12.29 19.85
N LEU A 172 -0.36 12.57 18.77
CA LEU A 172 1.10 12.63 18.76
C LEU A 172 1.69 13.60 19.82
N PRO A 173 1.25 14.87 19.92
CA PRO A 173 1.72 15.77 20.98
C PRO A 173 1.26 15.37 22.39
N LEU A 174 0.11 14.71 22.52
CA LEU A 174 -0.38 14.25 23.83
C LEU A 174 0.46 13.10 24.36
N VAL A 175 0.86 12.17 23.50
CA VAL A 175 1.66 11.02 23.89
C VAL A 175 3.08 11.42 24.30
N VAL A 176 3.67 12.45 23.68
CA VAL A 176 4.99 13.01 24.13
C VAL A 176 4.96 13.40 25.60
N ILE A 177 3.85 13.93 26.10
CA ILE A 177 3.71 14.35 27.51
C ILE A 177 3.53 13.13 28.44
N LEU A 178 2.93 12.05 27.93
CA LEU A 178 2.54 10.89 28.73
C LEU A 178 3.61 9.79 28.76
N THR A 179 4.41 9.64 27.70
CA THR A 179 5.41 8.58 27.58
C THR A 179 6.71 9.13 27.00
N SER A 180 7.83 8.70 27.55
CA SER A 180 9.16 9.02 27.03
C SER A 180 9.69 8.00 26.02
N VAL A 181 8.92 6.93 25.70
CA VAL A 181 9.36 5.82 24.85
C VAL A 181 8.24 5.48 23.87
N ASP A 182 8.58 5.25 22.59
CA ASP A 182 7.70 4.77 21.52
C ASP A 182 6.40 5.56 21.29
N GLY A 183 6.41 6.87 21.60
CA GLY A 183 5.23 7.72 21.47
C GLY A 183 4.64 7.76 20.07
N ILE A 184 5.46 7.69 19.02
CA ILE A 184 5.01 7.66 17.61
C ILE A 184 4.25 6.36 17.34
N PHE A 185 4.76 5.20 17.79
CA PHE A 185 4.09 3.91 17.57
C PHE A 185 2.77 3.83 18.34
N VAL A 186 2.72 4.35 19.58
CA VAL A 186 1.48 4.46 20.36
C VAL A 186 0.47 5.36 19.68
N ALA A 187 0.88 6.56 19.23
CA ALA A 187 -0.01 7.50 18.52
C ALA A 187 -0.53 6.91 17.19
N TRP A 188 0.24 6.03 16.56
CA TRP A 188 -0.18 5.31 15.36
C TRP A 188 -1.18 4.20 15.66
N THR A 189 -1.00 3.45 16.73
CA THR A 189 -1.79 2.24 17.00
C THR A 189 -3.05 2.50 17.83
N ALA A 190 -3.03 3.44 18.77
CA ALA A 190 -4.17 3.68 19.65
C ALA A 190 -5.47 4.07 18.93
N PRO A 191 -5.47 4.95 17.91
CA PRO A 191 -6.70 5.31 17.20
C PRO A 191 -7.33 4.13 16.43
N VAL A 192 -6.53 3.12 16.08
CA VAL A 192 -7.01 1.91 15.38
C VAL A 192 -8.10 1.21 16.18
N ILE A 193 -7.98 1.20 17.51
CA ILE A 193 -8.97 0.58 18.40
C ILE A 193 -10.34 1.23 18.21
N GLY A 194 -10.38 2.58 18.24
CA GLY A 194 -11.62 3.33 18.04
C GLY A 194 -12.23 3.09 16.65
N ALA A 195 -11.40 3.09 15.62
CA ALA A 195 -11.81 2.80 14.24
C ALA A 195 -12.38 1.37 14.12
N ILE A 196 -11.70 0.36 14.66
CA ILE A 196 -12.18 -1.03 14.66
C ILE A 196 -13.53 -1.15 15.36
N VAL A 197 -13.68 -0.57 16.54
CA VAL A 197 -14.94 -0.64 17.30
C VAL A 197 -16.09 0.01 16.52
N ALA A 198 -15.89 1.24 16.03
CA ALA A 198 -16.91 2.00 15.33
C ALA A 198 -17.33 1.31 14.01
N VAL A 199 -16.35 0.91 13.20
CA VAL A 199 -16.62 0.35 11.87
C VAL A 199 -17.18 -1.06 11.98
N ASN A 200 -16.64 -1.93 12.85
CA ASN A 200 -17.19 -3.26 13.00
C ASN A 200 -18.58 -3.24 13.66
N TRP A 201 -18.84 -2.32 14.60
CA TRP A 201 -20.21 -2.12 15.08
C TRP A 201 -21.17 -1.78 13.94
N TYR A 202 -20.79 -0.84 13.05
CA TYR A 202 -21.58 -0.48 11.87
C TYR A 202 -21.74 -1.65 10.90
N LEU A 203 -20.66 -2.40 10.61
CA LEU A 203 -20.67 -3.54 9.71
C LEU A 203 -21.61 -4.65 10.22
N PHE A 204 -21.42 -5.10 11.46
CA PHE A 204 -22.16 -6.24 11.99
C PHE A 204 -23.60 -5.91 12.41
N ARG A 205 -23.88 -4.66 12.80
CA ARG A 205 -25.23 -4.24 13.23
C ARG A 205 -26.11 -3.72 12.09
N ARG A 206 -25.51 -3.19 11.02
CA ARG A 206 -26.29 -2.58 9.92
C ARG A 206 -25.97 -3.18 8.56
N ARG A 207 -24.73 -3.08 8.09
CA ARG A 207 -24.42 -3.36 6.68
C ARG A 207 -24.51 -4.82 6.29
N ILE A 208 -24.03 -5.74 7.12
CA ILE A 208 -24.10 -7.18 6.87
C ILE A 208 -25.56 -7.66 6.90
N PRO A 209 -26.40 -7.31 7.91
CA PRO A 209 -27.82 -7.67 7.89
C PRO A 209 -28.61 -7.06 6.72
N GLU A 210 -28.39 -5.79 6.39
CA GLU A 210 -29.01 -5.15 5.22
C GLU A 210 -28.64 -5.84 3.91
N HIS A 211 -27.37 -6.27 3.78
CA HIS A 211 -26.91 -7.00 2.60
C HIS A 211 -27.54 -8.38 2.50
N ALA A 212 -27.59 -9.14 3.60
CA ALA A 212 -28.23 -10.45 3.67
C ALA A 212 -29.72 -10.37 3.29
N ALA A 213 -30.45 -9.38 3.82
CA ALA A 213 -31.87 -9.19 3.55
C ALA A 213 -32.19 -8.82 2.08
N LYS A 214 -31.29 -8.15 1.38
CA LYS A 214 -31.46 -7.75 -0.02
C LYS A 214 -31.09 -8.83 -1.03
N SER A 215 -30.34 -9.83 -0.62
CA SER A 215 -29.88 -10.92 -1.49
C SER A 215 -30.89 -12.05 -1.48
N ALA A 216 -31.87 -11.99 -2.40
CA ALA A 216 -32.96 -12.97 -2.52
C ALA A 216 -32.52 -14.40 -2.93
N SER A 217 -31.29 -14.58 -3.36
CA SER A 217 -30.68 -15.88 -3.68
C SER A 217 -29.21 -15.83 -3.27
N ALA A 218 -28.81 -16.62 -2.29
CA ALA A 218 -27.40 -16.86 -2.03
C ALA A 218 -26.78 -17.57 -3.25
N GLU A 219 -26.06 -16.84 -4.11
CA GLU A 219 -25.16 -17.50 -5.03
C GLU A 219 -24.15 -18.28 -4.16
N LYS A 220 -23.92 -19.53 -4.51
CA LYS A 220 -23.00 -20.40 -3.77
C LYS A 220 -21.61 -19.78 -3.76
N LEU A 221 -21.08 -19.47 -2.59
CA LEU A 221 -19.66 -19.15 -2.46
C LEU A 221 -18.84 -20.24 -3.15
N PRO A 222 -17.74 -19.89 -3.84
CA PRO A 222 -16.86 -20.87 -4.44
C PRO A 222 -16.40 -21.89 -3.43
N SER A 223 -16.09 -23.11 -3.89
CA SER A 223 -15.53 -24.15 -3.02
C SER A 223 -14.28 -23.65 -2.31
N THR A 224 -14.02 -24.14 -1.11
CA THR A 224 -12.81 -23.80 -0.34
C THR A 224 -11.54 -23.99 -1.16
N ARG A 225 -11.47 -25.02 -2.02
CA ARG A 225 -10.34 -25.24 -2.93
C ARG A 225 -10.17 -24.10 -3.92
N THR A 226 -11.22 -23.61 -4.51
CA THR A 226 -11.19 -22.46 -5.44
C THR A 226 -10.73 -21.18 -4.72
N LEU A 227 -11.22 -20.94 -3.49
CA LEU A 227 -10.79 -19.81 -2.67
C LEU A 227 -9.30 -19.87 -2.34
N ILE A 228 -8.77 -21.05 -1.98
CA ILE A 228 -7.34 -21.24 -1.71
C ILE A 228 -6.49 -20.97 -2.96
N VAL A 229 -6.88 -21.48 -4.13
CA VAL A 229 -6.15 -21.23 -5.38
C VAL A 229 -6.13 -19.75 -5.75
N LEU A 230 -7.26 -19.06 -5.60
CA LEU A 230 -7.34 -17.63 -5.85
C LEU A 230 -6.53 -16.83 -4.83
N ALA A 231 -6.62 -17.21 -3.55
CA ALA A 231 -5.84 -16.60 -2.48
C ALA A 231 -4.34 -16.73 -2.71
N SER A 232 -3.85 -17.91 -3.08
CA SER A 232 -2.41 -18.14 -3.28
C SER A 232 -1.84 -17.33 -4.44
N ALA A 233 -2.58 -17.18 -5.55
CA ALA A 233 -2.16 -16.36 -6.67
C ALA A 233 -2.09 -14.86 -6.30
N GLN A 234 -3.07 -14.36 -5.57
CA GLN A 234 -3.10 -12.97 -5.07
C GLN A 234 -2.03 -12.74 -4.00
N TYR A 235 -1.79 -13.72 -3.15
CA TYR A 235 -0.80 -13.64 -2.07
C TYR A 235 0.63 -13.46 -2.62
N ALA A 236 0.98 -14.19 -3.67
CA ALA A 236 2.25 -14.00 -4.36
C ALA A 236 2.44 -12.56 -4.90
N SER A 237 1.37 -11.96 -5.40
CA SER A 237 1.38 -10.56 -5.87
C SER A 237 1.52 -9.57 -4.72
N LEU A 238 0.81 -9.77 -3.60
CA LEU A 238 0.89 -8.95 -2.38
C LEU A 238 2.28 -8.98 -1.76
N LEU A 239 2.89 -10.18 -1.69
CA LEU A 239 4.25 -10.33 -1.18
C LEU A 239 5.25 -9.47 -1.96
N SER A 240 5.10 -9.36 -3.28
CA SER A 240 6.02 -8.56 -4.10
C SER A 240 5.88 -7.04 -3.87
N SER A 241 4.71 -6.55 -3.48
CA SER A 241 4.44 -5.11 -3.39
C SER A 241 4.65 -4.52 -1.99
N VAL A 242 4.28 -5.25 -0.94
CA VAL A 242 4.35 -4.76 0.46
C VAL A 242 5.61 -5.26 1.17
N PHE A 243 6.07 -6.46 0.82
CA PHE A 243 7.20 -7.10 1.46
C PHE A 243 8.51 -6.33 1.26
N LEU A 244 8.75 -5.85 0.04
CA LEU A 244 10.01 -5.22 -0.33
C LEU A 244 10.30 -3.92 0.47
N PRO A 245 9.41 -2.92 0.53
CA PRO A 245 9.65 -1.70 1.29
C PRO A 245 9.84 -1.96 2.79
N SER A 246 9.06 -2.88 3.36
CA SER A 246 9.15 -3.23 4.78
C SER A 246 10.47 -3.90 5.10
N ILE A 247 10.93 -4.86 4.28
CA ILE A 247 12.23 -5.53 4.47
C ILE A 247 13.37 -4.55 4.35
N VAL A 248 13.34 -3.62 3.40
CA VAL A 248 14.41 -2.61 3.27
C VAL A 248 14.50 -1.77 4.54
N THR A 249 13.37 -1.31 5.10
CA THR A 249 13.35 -0.60 6.39
C THR A 249 14.00 -1.44 7.50
N LEU A 250 13.67 -2.73 7.58
CA LEU A 250 14.24 -3.64 8.59
C LEU A 250 15.74 -3.90 8.36
N ILE A 251 16.20 -3.98 7.11
CA ILE A 251 17.65 -4.07 6.80
C ILE A 251 18.37 -2.80 7.24
N VAL A 252 17.79 -1.62 6.96
CA VAL A 252 18.41 -0.33 7.33
C VAL A 252 18.56 -0.23 8.83
N ILE A 253 17.52 -0.50 9.60
CA ILE A 253 17.60 -0.37 11.06
C ILE A 253 18.57 -1.38 11.68
N GLN A 254 18.63 -2.59 11.17
CA GLN A 254 19.53 -3.62 11.66
C GLN A 254 21.00 -3.36 11.30
N ARG A 255 21.27 -2.77 10.12
CA ARG A 255 22.64 -2.56 9.64
C ARG A 255 23.21 -1.19 9.95
N LEU A 256 22.39 -0.16 9.94
CA LEU A 256 22.81 1.24 10.08
C LEU A 256 22.27 1.91 11.36
N GLY A 257 21.34 1.27 12.04
CA GLY A 257 20.71 1.77 13.24
C GLY A 257 19.53 2.73 13.01
N PRO A 258 18.89 3.19 14.10
CA PRO A 258 17.64 3.92 14.05
C PRO A 258 17.77 5.31 13.40
N ILE A 259 18.83 6.06 13.66
CA ILE A 259 19.02 7.40 13.08
C ILE A 259 19.08 7.32 11.54
N ALA A 260 19.83 6.36 11.00
CA ALA A 260 19.90 6.16 9.56
C ALA A 260 18.55 5.72 8.98
N ASN A 261 17.77 4.93 9.74
CA ASN A 261 16.43 4.54 9.32
C ASN A 261 15.48 5.73 9.21
N ALA A 262 15.54 6.70 10.12
CA ALA A 262 14.78 7.94 10.03
C ALA A 262 15.13 8.73 8.76
N HIS A 263 16.43 8.88 8.46
CA HIS A 263 16.92 9.57 7.27
C HIS A 263 16.59 8.83 5.95
N TYR A 264 16.41 7.51 6.01
CA TYR A 264 15.94 6.71 4.88
C TYR A 264 14.42 6.81 4.69
N TYR A 265 13.65 6.71 5.79
CA TYR A 265 12.20 6.54 5.73
C TYR A 265 11.48 7.75 5.11
N LEU A 266 11.82 8.97 5.54
CA LEU A 266 11.13 10.19 5.09
C LEU A 266 11.31 10.44 3.57
N PRO A 267 12.53 10.40 2.99
CA PRO A 267 12.69 10.47 1.54
C PRO A 267 11.95 9.38 0.79
N SER A 268 11.97 8.15 1.30
CA SER A 268 11.31 7.00 0.69
C SER A 268 9.80 7.13 0.70
N MET A 269 9.22 7.64 1.79
CA MET A 269 7.79 7.92 1.91
C MET A 269 7.33 8.96 0.87
N ILE A 270 8.08 10.04 0.69
CA ILE A 270 7.76 11.09 -0.29
C ILE A 270 7.80 10.52 -1.71
N ALA A 271 8.86 9.81 -2.06
CA ALA A 271 9.00 9.18 -3.38
C ALA A 271 7.90 8.13 -3.64
N THR A 272 7.56 7.31 -2.64
CA THR A 272 6.51 6.29 -2.75
C THR A 272 5.14 6.93 -2.98
N ASN A 273 4.80 8.00 -2.24
CA ASN A 273 3.53 8.70 -2.43
C ASN A 273 3.40 9.28 -3.85
N LEU A 274 4.48 9.86 -4.41
CA LEU A 274 4.48 10.32 -5.80
C LEU A 274 4.28 9.15 -6.78
N GLY A 275 4.88 8.00 -6.52
CA GLY A 275 4.69 6.78 -7.32
C GLY A 275 3.24 6.28 -7.33
N LEU A 276 2.50 6.41 -6.23
CA LEU A 276 1.09 6.02 -6.14
C LEU A 276 0.19 6.82 -7.10
N PHE A 277 0.49 8.10 -7.33
CA PHE A 277 -0.23 8.91 -8.34
C PHE A 277 -0.04 8.33 -9.75
N CYS A 278 1.18 7.95 -10.10
CA CYS A 278 1.47 7.33 -11.41
C CYS A 278 0.72 6.00 -11.57
N TRP A 279 0.66 5.21 -10.50
CA TRP A 279 -0.08 3.96 -10.46
C TRP A 279 -1.59 4.19 -10.70
N GLY A 280 -2.16 5.24 -10.11
CA GLY A 280 -3.56 5.65 -10.31
C GLY A 280 -3.87 5.95 -11.78
N ILE A 281 -2.99 6.70 -12.47
CA ILE A 281 -3.15 7.02 -13.90
C ILE A 281 -3.13 5.74 -14.75
N VAL A 282 -2.19 4.82 -14.48
CA VAL A 282 -2.11 3.55 -15.24
C VAL A 282 -3.28 2.62 -14.94
N ARG A 283 -3.81 2.62 -13.72
CA ARG A 283 -5.05 1.88 -13.41
C ARG A 283 -6.25 2.38 -14.22
N SER A 284 -6.40 3.69 -14.38
CA SER A 284 -7.44 4.26 -15.22
C SER A 284 -7.33 3.76 -16.68
N PHE A 285 -6.10 3.77 -17.22
CA PHE A 285 -5.83 3.20 -18.54
C PHE A 285 -6.27 1.74 -18.65
N LEU A 286 -5.97 0.91 -17.66
CA LEU A 286 -6.31 -0.51 -17.68
C LEU A 286 -7.84 -0.72 -17.75
N VAL A 287 -8.61 0.10 -17.02
CA VAL A 287 -10.09 0.05 -17.06
C VAL A 287 -10.62 0.47 -18.41
N GLU A 288 -10.14 1.58 -18.97
CA GLU A 288 -10.58 2.08 -20.28
C GLU A 288 -10.20 1.13 -21.43
N ALA A 289 -8.97 0.62 -21.42
CA ALA A 289 -8.49 -0.33 -22.42
C ALA A 289 -9.24 -1.68 -22.38
N SER A 290 -9.70 -2.11 -21.20
CA SER A 290 -10.51 -3.31 -21.05
C SER A 290 -11.95 -3.11 -21.56
N SER A 291 -12.46 -1.88 -21.49
CA SER A 291 -13.83 -1.54 -21.92
C SER A 291 -13.93 -1.33 -23.44
N GLU A 292 -12.88 -0.78 -24.08
CA GLU A 292 -12.81 -0.52 -25.52
C GLU A 292 -11.53 -1.09 -26.13
N PRO A 293 -11.44 -2.39 -26.41
CA PRO A 293 -10.22 -3.01 -26.95
C PRO A 293 -9.78 -2.40 -28.30
N GLY A 294 -10.73 -1.94 -29.15
CA GLY A 294 -10.44 -1.29 -30.43
C GLY A 294 -9.79 0.09 -30.33
N ALA A 295 -9.83 0.73 -29.16
CA ALA A 295 -9.25 2.04 -28.91
C ALA A 295 -7.96 2.00 -28.07
N LEU A 296 -7.37 0.82 -27.89
CA LEU A 296 -6.21 0.57 -27.04
C LEU A 296 -5.07 1.57 -27.25
N ARG A 297 -4.71 1.83 -28.53
CA ARG A 297 -3.64 2.77 -28.87
C ARG A 297 -3.96 4.21 -28.49
N ARG A 298 -5.21 4.64 -28.68
CA ARG A 298 -5.67 5.98 -28.29
C ARG A 298 -5.56 6.16 -26.78
N HIS A 299 -6.04 5.19 -26.01
CA HIS A 299 -5.95 5.19 -24.54
C HIS A 299 -4.50 5.14 -24.06
N ALA A 300 -3.64 4.31 -24.68
CA ALA A 300 -2.22 4.24 -24.38
C ALA A 300 -1.51 5.60 -24.60
N ASN A 301 -1.72 6.24 -25.75
CA ASN A 301 -1.13 7.54 -26.05
C ASN A 301 -1.63 8.65 -25.12
N SER A 302 -2.91 8.64 -24.74
CA SER A 302 -3.47 9.56 -23.75
C SER A 302 -2.83 9.37 -22.39
N THR A 303 -2.66 8.12 -21.96
CA THR A 303 -2.03 7.78 -20.69
C THR A 303 -0.55 8.17 -20.64
N ILE A 304 0.21 7.91 -21.70
CA ILE A 304 1.61 8.34 -21.81
C ILE A 304 1.69 9.86 -21.72
N ARG A 305 0.83 10.58 -22.45
CA ARG A 305 0.80 12.05 -22.36
C ARG A 305 0.51 12.52 -20.94
N ALA A 306 -0.49 11.93 -20.27
CA ALA A 306 -0.82 12.26 -18.88
C ALA A 306 0.35 11.97 -17.93
N LEU A 307 1.02 10.81 -18.10
CA LEU A 307 2.21 10.48 -17.31
C LEU A 307 3.35 11.46 -17.55
N VAL A 308 3.63 11.83 -18.79
CA VAL A 308 4.71 12.80 -19.10
C VAL A 308 4.38 14.17 -18.51
N VAL A 309 3.15 14.65 -18.69
CA VAL A 309 2.72 15.98 -18.23
C VAL A 309 2.68 16.06 -16.69
N VAL A 310 2.35 14.97 -16.00
CA VAL A 310 2.26 14.97 -14.53
C VAL A 310 3.56 14.53 -13.89
N LEU A 311 4.11 13.39 -14.30
CA LEU A 311 5.26 12.78 -13.64
C LEU A 311 6.56 13.59 -13.87
N PHE A 312 6.85 13.97 -15.10
CA PHE A 312 8.11 14.65 -15.40
C PHE A 312 8.27 15.98 -14.65
N PRO A 313 7.29 16.90 -14.66
CA PRO A 313 7.36 18.11 -13.84
C PRO A 313 7.41 17.81 -12.34
N SER A 314 6.67 16.82 -11.86
CA SER A 314 6.67 16.44 -10.44
C SER A 314 8.01 15.89 -9.98
N VAL A 315 8.65 15.04 -10.80
CA VAL A 315 10.01 14.54 -10.53
C VAL A 315 11.03 15.67 -10.58
N LEU A 316 10.97 16.53 -11.59
CA LEU A 316 11.87 17.66 -11.75
C LEU A 316 11.76 18.65 -10.58
N PHE A 317 10.53 19.02 -10.22
CA PHE A 317 10.26 19.88 -9.09
C PHE A 317 10.71 19.24 -7.77
N GLY A 318 10.36 17.98 -7.54
CA GLY A 318 10.81 17.23 -6.38
C GLY A 318 12.32 17.09 -6.29
N TYR A 319 13.02 16.92 -7.43
CA TYR A 319 14.47 16.81 -7.49
C TYR A 319 15.16 18.14 -7.13
N ILE A 320 14.68 19.26 -7.68
CA ILE A 320 15.21 20.61 -7.43
C ILE A 320 14.97 20.98 -5.97
N PHE A 321 13.75 20.85 -5.49
CA PHE A 321 13.32 21.23 -4.14
C PHE A 321 13.46 20.13 -3.09
N ALA A 322 14.16 19.02 -3.40
CA ALA A 322 14.39 17.93 -2.45
C ALA A 322 14.94 18.40 -1.08
N PRO A 323 15.97 19.30 -1.02
CA PRO A 323 16.46 19.78 0.27
C PRO A 323 15.41 20.61 1.03
N ASP A 324 14.61 21.42 0.32
CA ASP A 324 13.61 22.29 0.95
C ASP A 324 12.45 21.47 1.52
N TYR A 325 12.01 20.44 0.78
CA TYR A 325 11.04 19.47 1.30
C TYR A 325 11.51 18.76 2.57
N LEU A 326 12.78 18.32 2.58
CA LEU A 326 13.32 17.63 3.73
C LEU A 326 13.62 18.56 4.90
N ARG A 327 13.87 19.87 4.65
CA ARG A 327 13.96 20.90 5.71
C ARG A 327 12.68 21.06 6.50
N LEU A 328 11.52 20.76 5.90
CA LEU A 328 10.24 20.74 6.64
C LEU A 328 10.24 19.73 7.79
N PHE A 329 11.08 18.72 7.74
CA PHE A 329 11.27 17.71 8.80
C PHE A 329 12.45 18.04 9.72
N GLY A 330 13.33 18.96 9.29
CA GLY A 330 14.51 19.41 10.01
C GLY A 330 15.80 19.39 9.16
N GLY A 331 16.77 20.21 9.54
CA GLY A 331 18.02 20.39 8.78
C GLY A 331 18.85 19.11 8.61
N ALA A 332 18.86 18.23 9.62
CA ALA A 332 19.57 16.95 9.56
C ALA A 332 19.00 16.02 8.48
N TYR A 333 17.67 15.98 8.33
CA TYR A 333 17.00 15.19 7.28
C TYR A 333 17.33 15.69 5.88
N ALA A 334 17.43 17.03 5.70
CA ALA A 334 17.87 17.63 4.44
C ALA A 334 19.32 17.27 4.12
N ALA A 335 20.22 17.38 5.08
CA ALA A 335 21.63 17.09 4.89
C ALA A 335 21.90 15.62 4.51
N GLN A 336 21.22 14.67 5.17
CA GLN A 336 21.47 13.24 5.01
C GLN A 336 20.57 12.58 3.95
N GLY A 337 19.33 13.06 3.77
CA GLY A 337 18.32 12.41 2.92
C GLY A 337 18.22 12.92 1.49
N THR A 338 18.74 14.11 1.17
CA THR A 338 18.56 14.76 -0.15
C THR A 338 19.08 13.91 -1.30
N THR A 339 20.28 13.33 -1.18
CA THR A 339 20.88 12.49 -2.22
C THR A 339 20.01 11.26 -2.49
N LEU A 340 19.59 10.57 -1.44
CA LEU A 340 18.69 9.43 -1.55
C LEU A 340 17.36 9.83 -2.21
N MET A 341 16.73 10.92 -1.75
CA MET A 341 15.46 11.40 -2.31
C MET A 341 15.57 11.66 -3.81
N ARG A 342 16.64 12.33 -4.26
CA ARG A 342 16.90 12.60 -5.68
C ARG A 342 17.02 11.31 -6.50
N MET A 343 17.77 10.33 -5.99
CA MET A 343 17.90 9.01 -6.64
C MET A 343 16.56 8.30 -6.76
N LEU A 344 15.76 8.29 -5.69
CA LEU A 344 14.43 7.67 -5.68
C LEU A 344 13.47 8.36 -6.65
N LEU A 345 13.48 9.70 -6.71
CA LEU A 345 12.63 10.45 -7.63
C LEU A 345 12.98 10.17 -9.11
N ILE A 346 14.27 10.14 -9.46
CA ILE A 346 14.70 9.76 -10.83
C ILE A 346 14.25 8.33 -11.16
N SER A 347 14.36 7.42 -10.20
CA SER A 347 13.98 6.01 -10.41
C SER A 347 12.49 5.82 -10.71
N LEU A 348 11.63 6.77 -10.33
CA LEU A 348 10.19 6.73 -10.67
C LEU A 348 9.94 6.73 -12.18
N LEU A 349 10.81 7.36 -12.97
CA LEU A 349 10.69 7.37 -14.45
C LEU A 349 10.76 5.94 -15.00
N GLY A 350 11.77 5.17 -14.59
CA GLY A 350 11.91 3.78 -15.01
C GLY A 350 10.85 2.85 -14.41
N SER A 351 10.48 3.06 -13.14
CA SER A 351 9.42 2.30 -12.47
C SER A 351 8.06 2.50 -13.16
N THR A 352 7.76 3.72 -13.63
CA THR A 352 6.51 4.02 -14.34
C THR A 352 6.42 3.29 -15.68
N VAL A 353 7.53 3.16 -16.42
CA VAL A 353 7.58 2.34 -17.64
C VAL A 353 7.18 0.89 -17.33
N MET A 354 7.64 0.37 -16.19
CA MET A 354 7.29 -0.97 -15.76
C MET A 354 5.82 -1.12 -15.39
N VAL A 355 5.27 -0.15 -14.67
CA VAL A 355 3.84 -0.17 -14.31
C VAL A 355 2.97 -0.14 -15.57
N PHE A 356 3.35 0.68 -16.56
CA PHE A 356 2.68 0.76 -17.84
C PHE A 356 2.79 -0.55 -18.65
N TYR A 357 3.98 -1.14 -18.77
CA TYR A 357 4.15 -2.46 -19.38
C TYR A 357 3.32 -3.54 -18.67
N SER A 358 3.24 -3.46 -17.34
CA SER A 358 2.45 -4.40 -16.55
C SER A 358 0.96 -4.37 -16.92
N ALA A 359 0.41 -3.20 -17.20
CA ALA A 359 -0.99 -3.09 -17.65
C ALA A 359 -1.24 -3.84 -18.95
N PHE A 360 -0.34 -3.74 -19.94
CA PHE A 360 -0.46 -4.52 -21.18
C PHE A 360 -0.31 -6.03 -20.95
N ALA A 361 0.62 -6.44 -20.09
CA ALA A 361 0.80 -7.86 -19.81
C ALA A 361 -0.41 -8.46 -19.06
N TRP A 362 -1.14 -7.66 -18.28
CA TRP A 362 -2.44 -8.02 -17.72
C TRP A 362 -3.49 -8.22 -18.82
N LEU A 363 -3.58 -7.31 -19.78
CA LEU A 363 -4.47 -7.44 -20.92
C LEU A 363 -4.15 -8.69 -21.76
N ASP A 364 -2.87 -9.01 -21.95
CA ASP A 364 -2.36 -10.19 -22.66
C ASP A 364 -2.41 -11.49 -21.82
N GLN A 365 -2.96 -11.47 -20.61
CA GLN A 365 -3.04 -12.60 -19.66
C GLN A 365 -1.70 -13.24 -19.30
N ARG A 366 -0.59 -12.51 -19.41
CA ARG A 366 0.77 -12.99 -19.09
C ARG A 366 1.17 -12.75 -17.64
N VAL A 367 0.24 -12.91 -16.72
CA VAL A 367 0.39 -12.57 -15.30
C VAL A 367 1.52 -13.37 -14.63
N TRP A 368 1.62 -14.68 -14.97
CA TRP A 368 2.63 -15.56 -14.36
C TRP A 368 4.07 -15.15 -14.66
N TRP A 369 4.35 -14.81 -15.91
CA TRP A 369 5.67 -14.31 -16.32
C TRP A 369 6.05 -13.03 -15.56
N MET A 370 5.10 -12.15 -15.35
CA MET A 370 5.32 -10.93 -14.58
C MET A 370 5.59 -11.19 -13.11
N THR A 371 4.86 -12.13 -12.52
CA THR A 371 5.08 -12.51 -11.11
C THR A 371 6.49 -13.07 -10.93
N LEU A 372 6.91 -14.00 -11.79
CA LEU A 372 8.26 -14.58 -11.74
C LEU A 372 9.34 -13.49 -11.88
N ARG A 373 9.19 -12.61 -12.85
CA ARG A 373 10.11 -11.50 -13.04
C ARG A 373 10.14 -10.57 -11.83
N ASN A 374 9.00 -10.21 -11.25
CA ASN A 374 8.93 -9.35 -10.07
C ASN A 374 9.67 -9.99 -8.89
N VAL A 375 9.47 -11.26 -8.64
CA VAL A 375 10.16 -12.01 -7.57
C VAL A 375 11.68 -12.01 -7.79
N LEU A 376 12.15 -12.37 -8.99
CA LEU A 376 13.58 -12.39 -9.31
C LEU A 376 14.20 -10.99 -9.18
N SER A 377 13.56 -9.98 -9.70
CA SER A 377 14.02 -8.59 -9.60
C SER A 377 14.06 -8.09 -8.16
N SER A 378 13.09 -8.48 -7.33
CA SER A 378 13.07 -8.15 -5.90
C SER A 378 14.21 -8.81 -5.14
N ILE A 379 14.53 -10.06 -5.45
CA ILE A 379 15.66 -10.77 -4.85
C ILE A 379 16.97 -10.07 -5.24
N ILE A 380 17.19 -9.79 -6.53
CA ILE A 380 18.40 -9.09 -7.00
C ILE A 380 18.54 -7.72 -6.32
N TYR A 381 17.45 -6.99 -6.23
CA TYR A 381 17.42 -5.68 -5.55
C TYR A 381 17.83 -5.81 -4.08
N LEU A 382 17.24 -6.75 -3.33
CA LEU A 382 17.57 -6.97 -1.91
C LEU A 382 19.02 -7.41 -1.71
N VAL A 383 19.53 -8.30 -2.54
CA VAL A 383 20.94 -8.72 -2.52
C VAL A 383 21.85 -7.51 -2.75
N MET A 384 21.53 -6.66 -3.72
CA MET A 384 22.30 -5.46 -4.02
C MET A 384 22.28 -4.45 -2.87
N VAL A 385 21.10 -4.20 -2.28
CA VAL A 385 20.97 -3.35 -1.09
C VAL A 385 21.83 -3.90 0.04
N TYR A 386 21.69 -5.19 0.34
CA TYR A 386 22.42 -5.83 1.44
C TYR A 386 23.94 -5.78 1.26
N ALA A 387 24.43 -5.98 0.03
CA ALA A 387 25.85 -5.95 -0.29
C ALA A 387 26.47 -4.52 -0.22
N LEU A 388 25.69 -3.51 -0.62
CA LEU A 388 26.19 -2.14 -0.72
C LEU A 388 25.97 -1.30 0.55
N ILE A 389 24.99 -1.68 1.40
CA ILE A 389 24.56 -0.84 2.54
C ILE A 389 25.68 -0.55 3.54
N GLY A 390 26.59 -1.50 3.77
CA GLY A 390 27.72 -1.32 4.67
C GLY A 390 28.78 -0.32 4.20
N ARG A 391 28.84 -0.05 2.86
CA ARG A 391 29.83 0.89 2.27
C ARG A 391 29.21 2.24 1.96
N LEU A 392 27.97 2.27 1.50
CA LEU A 392 27.30 3.45 0.96
C LEU A 392 26.18 4.00 1.87
N GLY A 393 25.97 3.37 3.03
CA GLY A 393 24.89 3.75 3.93
C GLY A 393 23.52 3.70 3.24
N ILE A 394 22.64 4.64 3.56
CA ILE A 394 21.29 4.72 2.98
C ILE A 394 21.29 4.96 1.47
N ASN A 395 22.36 5.54 0.90
CA ASN A 395 22.48 5.77 -0.55
C ASN A 395 22.57 4.47 -1.35
N ALA A 396 22.95 3.35 -0.72
CA ALA A 396 22.90 2.02 -1.34
C ALA A 396 21.52 1.71 -1.90
N ILE A 397 20.47 2.11 -1.19
CA ILE A 397 19.08 1.90 -1.59
C ILE A 397 18.74 2.72 -2.83
N GLY A 398 19.18 3.99 -2.87
CA GLY A 398 19.02 4.86 -4.03
C GLY A 398 19.69 4.28 -5.28
N ILE A 399 20.94 3.82 -5.16
CA ILE A 399 21.70 3.19 -6.26
C ILE A 399 21.01 1.90 -6.71
N ALA A 400 20.64 1.03 -5.78
CA ALA A 400 19.95 -0.22 -6.11
C ALA A 400 18.63 0.04 -6.85
N THR A 401 17.87 1.06 -6.42
CA THR A 401 16.61 1.46 -7.06
C THR A 401 16.85 2.05 -8.45
N LEU A 402 17.89 2.87 -8.63
CA LEU A 402 18.28 3.41 -9.95
C LEU A 402 18.70 2.31 -10.92
N VAL A 403 19.52 1.35 -10.48
CA VAL A 403 19.92 0.21 -11.32
C VAL A 403 18.72 -0.64 -11.68
N TYR A 404 17.85 -0.96 -10.70
CA TYR A 404 16.61 -1.70 -10.94
C TYR A 404 15.70 -0.98 -11.96
N SER A 405 15.43 0.32 -11.76
CA SER A 405 14.54 1.09 -12.63
C SER A 405 15.16 1.35 -14.01
N GLY A 406 16.47 1.59 -14.07
CA GLY A 406 17.21 1.79 -15.31
C GLY A 406 17.25 0.54 -16.19
N THR A 407 17.56 -0.61 -15.60
CA THR A 407 17.52 -1.91 -16.32
C THR A 407 16.11 -2.24 -16.80
N THR A 408 15.11 -1.98 -15.96
CA THR A 408 13.70 -2.17 -16.34
C THR A 408 13.32 -1.27 -17.50
N MET A 409 13.69 0.01 -17.46
CA MET A 409 13.44 0.96 -18.54
C MET A 409 14.13 0.53 -19.84
N ALA A 410 15.41 0.16 -19.78
CA ALA A 410 16.17 -0.27 -20.95
C ALA A 410 15.57 -1.50 -21.65
N ILE A 411 15.02 -2.45 -20.88
CA ILE A 411 14.43 -3.67 -21.44
C ILE A 411 12.99 -3.43 -21.92
N PHE A 412 12.15 -2.82 -21.10
CA PHE A 412 10.69 -2.81 -21.35
C PHE A 412 10.21 -1.61 -22.15
N LEU A 413 10.94 -0.49 -22.19
CA LEU A 413 10.56 0.65 -23.03
C LEU A 413 10.59 0.31 -24.53
N PRO A 414 11.66 -0.29 -25.08
CA PRO A 414 11.67 -0.70 -26.48
C PRO A 414 10.59 -1.72 -26.82
N ILE A 415 10.33 -2.68 -25.93
CA ILE A 415 9.31 -3.69 -26.12
C ILE A 415 7.91 -3.04 -26.17
N SER A 416 7.63 -2.12 -25.24
CA SER A 416 6.34 -1.41 -25.20
C SER A 416 6.12 -0.58 -26.45
N ILE A 417 7.14 0.14 -26.93
CA ILE A 417 7.05 0.95 -28.14
C ILE A 417 6.82 0.07 -29.36
N ARG A 418 7.58 -0.99 -29.54
CA ARG A 418 7.46 -1.87 -30.72
C ARG A 418 6.14 -2.61 -30.79
N ARG A 419 5.66 -3.12 -29.65
CA ARG A 419 4.52 -4.02 -29.60
C ARG A 419 3.18 -3.30 -29.53
N TYR A 420 3.10 -2.18 -28.81
CA TYR A 420 1.83 -1.56 -28.45
C TYR A 420 1.65 -0.15 -29.01
N LEU A 421 2.72 0.50 -29.46
CA LEU A 421 2.65 1.88 -29.95
C LEU A 421 2.94 2.01 -31.45
N ARG A 422 3.67 1.07 -32.07
CA ARG A 422 3.99 1.10 -33.50
C ARG A 422 3.05 0.32 -34.41
N THR A 423 2.27 -0.62 -33.89
CA THR A 423 1.20 -1.32 -34.62
C THR A 423 -0.12 -0.59 -34.46
#